data_8078cfe70a45cb63fb2ac4c0427067e3
#
_entry.id   8078cfe70a45cb63fb2ac4c0427067e3
#
_cell.length_a   1.000
_cell.length_b   1.000
_cell.length_c   1.000
_cell.angle_alpha   90.00
_cell.angle_beta   90.00
_cell.angle_gamma   90.00
#
_symmetry.space_group_name_H-M   'P 1'
#
loop_
_entity.id
_entity.type
_entity.pdbx_description
1 polymer ?
#
loop_
_entity_poly.entity_id
_entity_poly.type
_entity_poly.pdbx_seq_one_letter_code
_entity_poly.pdbx_strand_id
1 'polypeptide(L)'
;MQTEQQVFRIMFVDNEKDILRVIKRGLESYESNDSTNKFKVDAYQDSELALQSFQNHPDNYYDLVLTDLKMPKINGFELYMRMKEKNPRMKFAFMTAYDNIDKEKFATYSSAIDPNSFIRKPVTASKLKSKLMYLIYK
;
A
#
# COMPACT_ATOMS: atom_id res chain seq x y z
N MET A 1 -33.38 -2.09 -0.11
CA MET A 1 -32.32 -2.45 -1.06
C MET A 1 -31.00 -2.65 -0.33
N GLN A 2 -30.43 -3.81 -0.43
CA GLN A 2 -29.16 -4.07 0.22
C GLN A 2 -28.03 -3.51 -0.65
N THR A 3 -27.20 -2.68 -0.04
CA THR A 3 -25.99 -2.19 -0.69
C THR A 3 -24.94 -3.31 -0.63
N GLU A 4 -24.45 -3.75 -1.78
CA GLU A 4 -23.39 -4.74 -1.79
C GLU A 4 -22.13 -4.19 -1.16
N GLN A 5 -21.52 -4.98 -0.29
CA GLN A 5 -20.25 -4.61 0.32
C GLN A 5 -19.13 -4.82 -0.69
N GLN A 6 -18.37 -3.78 -0.97
CA GLN A 6 -17.18 -3.87 -1.81
C GLN A 6 -15.97 -4.26 -0.98
N VAL A 7 -15.21 -5.21 -1.49
CA VAL A 7 -13.99 -5.68 -0.85
C VAL A 7 -12.80 -5.19 -1.65
N PHE A 8 -11.92 -4.44 -1.01
CA PHE A 8 -10.68 -3.96 -1.61
C PHE A 8 -9.51 -4.76 -1.05
N ARG A 9 -8.73 -5.35 -1.94
CA ARG A 9 -7.56 -6.13 -1.56
C ARG A 9 -6.33 -5.25 -1.62
N ILE A 10 -5.66 -5.14 -0.48
CA ILE A 10 -4.46 -4.32 -0.32
C ILE A 10 -3.29 -5.24 -0.02
N MET A 11 -2.21 -5.12 -0.78
CA MET A 11 -0.93 -5.69 -0.37
C MET A 11 -0.20 -4.67 0.48
N PHE A 12 0.19 -5.03 1.69
CA PHE A 12 0.92 -4.13 2.58
C PHE A 12 2.30 -4.70 2.88
N VAL A 13 3.34 -3.94 2.56
CA VAL A 13 4.74 -4.36 2.72
C VAL A 13 5.46 -3.39 3.65
N ASP A 14 5.96 -3.91 4.76
CA ASP A 14 6.72 -3.13 5.74
C ASP A 14 7.59 -4.09 6.54
N ASN A 15 8.87 -3.77 6.70
CA ASN A 15 9.77 -4.66 7.43
C ASN A 15 9.59 -4.62 8.95
N GLU A 16 8.79 -3.68 9.47
CA GLU A 16 8.48 -3.59 10.89
C GLU A 16 7.21 -4.39 11.21
N LYS A 17 7.39 -5.50 11.90
CA LYS A 17 6.32 -6.44 12.21
C LYS A 17 5.17 -5.82 12.99
N ASP A 18 5.49 -4.93 13.93
CA ASP A 18 4.47 -4.27 14.75
C ASP A 18 3.60 -3.33 13.94
N ILE A 19 4.22 -2.60 13.00
CA ILE A 19 3.49 -1.71 12.10
C ILE A 19 2.56 -2.52 11.18
N LEU A 20 3.05 -3.63 10.64
CA LEU A 20 2.23 -4.52 9.83
C LEU A 20 0.98 -4.96 10.58
N ARG A 21 1.15 -5.39 11.82
CA ARG A 21 0.05 -5.90 12.63
C ARG A 21 -0.98 -4.83 12.93
N VAL A 22 -0.52 -3.66 13.38
CA VAL A 22 -1.40 -2.56 13.77
C VAL A 22 -2.16 -2.03 12.57
N ILE A 23 -1.50 -1.79 11.46
CA ILE A 23 -2.13 -1.24 10.26
C ILE A 23 -3.10 -2.24 9.64
N LYS A 24 -2.70 -3.51 9.52
CA LYS A 24 -3.60 -4.54 9.00
C LYS A 24 -4.89 -4.63 9.84
N ARG A 25 -4.74 -4.68 11.16
CA ARG A 25 -5.89 -4.73 12.07
C ARG A 25 -6.78 -3.50 11.90
N GLY A 26 -6.17 -2.32 11.83
CA GLY A 26 -6.92 -1.08 11.67
C GLY A 26 -7.66 -0.99 10.35
N LEU A 27 -7.02 -1.41 9.25
CA LEU A 27 -7.66 -1.38 7.94
C LEU A 27 -8.79 -2.39 7.82
N GLU A 28 -8.65 -3.55 8.44
CA GLU A 28 -9.67 -4.60 8.38
C GLU A 28 -10.78 -4.42 9.41
N SER A 29 -10.67 -3.42 10.27
CA SER A 29 -11.65 -3.15 11.33
C SER A 29 -12.95 -2.60 10.76
N TYR A 30 -14.08 -3.04 11.34
CA TYR A 30 -15.43 -2.59 10.98
C TYR A 30 -15.87 -1.30 11.68
N GLU A 31 -14.99 -0.65 12.42
CA GLU A 31 -15.35 0.52 13.23
C GLU A 31 -15.60 1.79 12.41
N SER A 32 -15.43 1.75 11.11
CA SER A 32 -15.79 2.89 10.27
C SER A 32 -17.31 2.94 10.10
N ASN A 33 -17.87 4.14 10.06
CA ASN A 33 -19.28 4.36 9.79
C ASN A 33 -19.68 3.96 8.36
N ASP A 34 -18.74 3.59 7.54
CA ASP A 34 -18.98 3.15 6.18
C ASP A 34 -18.94 1.63 6.11
N SER A 35 -20.13 1.04 6.24
CA SER A 35 -20.30 -0.42 6.20
C SER A 35 -20.26 -0.98 4.77
N THR A 36 -20.15 -0.11 3.75
CA THR A 36 -20.17 -0.55 2.35
C THR A 36 -18.80 -0.94 1.83
N ASN A 37 -17.72 -0.53 2.50
CA ASN A 37 -16.35 -0.79 2.06
C ASN A 37 -15.62 -1.65 3.09
N LYS A 38 -15.01 -2.71 2.62
CA LYS A 38 -14.22 -3.61 3.44
C LYS A 38 -12.83 -3.73 2.85
N PHE A 39 -11.82 -3.65 3.68
CA PHE A 39 -10.44 -3.91 3.28
C PHE A 39 -10.03 -5.31 3.68
N LYS A 40 -9.33 -5.96 2.78
CA LYS A 40 -8.65 -7.22 3.04
C LYS A 40 -7.17 -7.02 2.77
N VAL A 41 -6.33 -7.26 3.77
CA VAL A 41 -4.92 -6.90 3.71
C VAL A 41 -4.06 -8.14 3.75
N ASP A 42 -3.24 -8.32 2.71
CA ASP A 42 -2.17 -9.30 2.71
C ASP A 42 -0.88 -8.58 3.13
N ALA A 43 -0.38 -8.92 4.30
CA ALA A 43 0.75 -8.24 4.90
C ALA A 43 2.04 -9.04 4.71
N TYR A 44 3.09 -8.35 4.28
CA TYR A 44 4.40 -8.96 4.04
C TYR A 44 5.49 -8.18 4.76
N GLN A 45 6.26 -8.86 5.57
CA GLN A 45 7.44 -8.28 6.22
C GLN A 45 8.65 -8.31 5.28
N ASP A 46 8.70 -9.27 4.39
CA ASP A 46 9.81 -9.48 3.45
C ASP A 46 9.39 -9.02 2.05
N SER A 47 10.13 -8.04 1.51
CA SER A 47 9.81 -7.45 0.21
C SER A 47 9.98 -8.44 -0.95
N GLU A 48 10.91 -9.39 -0.84
CA GLU A 48 11.08 -10.42 -1.89
C GLU A 48 9.87 -11.36 -1.92
N LEU A 49 9.36 -11.76 -0.77
CA LEU A 49 8.16 -12.59 -0.69
C LEU A 49 6.93 -11.85 -1.21
N ALA A 50 6.85 -10.54 -0.92
CA ALA A 50 5.79 -9.69 -1.45
C ALA A 50 5.82 -9.68 -2.98
N LEU A 51 6.99 -9.49 -3.56
CA LEU A 51 7.15 -9.49 -5.01
C LEU A 51 6.76 -10.83 -5.63
N GLN A 52 7.19 -11.94 -5.03
CA GLN A 52 6.82 -13.27 -5.50
C GLN A 52 5.31 -13.48 -5.48
N SER A 53 4.66 -13.08 -4.39
CA SER A 53 3.21 -13.17 -4.27
C SER A 53 2.50 -12.35 -5.34
N PHE A 54 2.97 -11.13 -5.54
CA PHE A 54 2.41 -10.26 -6.57
C PHE A 54 2.52 -10.87 -7.97
N GLN A 55 3.67 -11.45 -8.28
CA GLN A 55 3.92 -12.07 -9.58
C GLN A 55 3.10 -13.34 -9.80
N ASN A 56 2.71 -14.02 -8.72
CA ASN A 56 1.94 -15.26 -8.78
C ASN A 56 0.43 -15.06 -8.80
N HIS A 57 -0.04 -13.82 -8.63
CA HIS A 57 -1.46 -13.51 -8.68
C HIS A 57 -1.82 -12.82 -10.00
N PRO A 58 -3.07 -12.92 -10.45
CA PRO A 58 -3.50 -12.17 -11.63
C PRO A 58 -3.50 -10.68 -11.40
N ASP A 59 -3.47 -9.89 -12.48
CA ASP A 59 -3.33 -8.44 -12.41
C ASP A 59 -4.45 -7.73 -11.68
N ASN A 60 -5.63 -8.33 -11.61
CA ASN A 60 -6.78 -7.78 -10.92
C ASN A 60 -6.94 -8.25 -9.48
N TYR A 61 -5.97 -8.98 -8.94
CA TYR A 61 -6.09 -9.53 -7.59
C TYR A 61 -6.00 -8.45 -6.51
N TYR A 62 -5.04 -7.54 -6.63
CA TYR A 62 -4.90 -6.43 -5.70
C TYR A 62 -5.44 -5.14 -6.30
N ASP A 63 -6.09 -4.35 -5.46
CA ASP A 63 -6.57 -3.01 -5.84
C ASP A 63 -5.49 -1.96 -5.63
N LEU A 64 -4.58 -2.18 -4.69
CA LEU A 64 -3.52 -1.23 -4.37
C LEU A 64 -2.40 -1.93 -3.59
N VAL A 65 -1.17 -1.49 -3.82
CA VAL A 65 -0.01 -1.89 -3.03
C VAL A 65 0.40 -0.73 -2.14
N LEU A 66 0.39 -0.96 -0.83
CA LEU A 66 0.88 -0.02 0.17
C LEU A 66 2.23 -0.52 0.66
N THR A 67 3.28 0.27 0.52
CA THR A 67 4.61 -0.15 0.91
C THR A 67 5.36 0.94 1.64
N ASP A 68 6.18 0.54 2.61
CA ASP A 68 7.21 1.42 3.17
C ASP A 68 8.26 1.69 2.09
N LEU A 69 8.90 2.84 2.15
CA LEU A 69 9.96 3.18 1.21
C LEU A 69 11.29 2.53 1.58
N LYS A 70 11.64 2.52 2.86
CA LYS A 70 12.94 2.06 3.30
C LYS A 70 12.85 0.67 3.92
N MET A 71 13.30 -0.33 3.15
CA MET A 71 13.30 -1.73 3.57
C MET A 71 14.59 -2.40 3.13
N PRO A 72 15.04 -3.45 3.87
CA PRO A 72 16.17 -4.26 3.42
C PRO A 72 15.87 -4.98 2.11
N LYS A 73 16.89 -5.36 1.37
CA LYS A 73 16.84 -6.10 0.12
C LYS A 73 16.22 -5.28 -1.01
N ILE A 74 14.90 -5.21 -1.08
CA ILE A 74 14.17 -4.44 -2.10
C ILE A 74 13.45 -3.30 -1.37
N ASN A 75 13.79 -2.04 -1.69
CA ASN A 75 13.09 -0.89 -1.13
C ASN A 75 11.77 -0.64 -1.85
N GLY A 76 10.98 0.31 -1.32
CA GLY A 76 9.64 0.58 -1.85
C GLY A 76 9.64 1.06 -3.29
N PHE A 77 10.62 1.85 -3.71
CA PHE A 77 10.71 2.32 -5.09
C PHE A 77 11.09 1.19 -6.05
N GLU A 78 12.02 0.33 -5.66
CA GLU A 78 12.38 -0.83 -6.47
C GLU A 78 11.22 -1.79 -6.61
N LEU A 79 10.48 -1.99 -5.52
CA LEU A 79 9.27 -2.81 -5.53
C LEU A 79 8.24 -2.24 -6.51
N TYR A 80 8.01 -0.92 -6.44
CA TYR A 80 7.14 -0.19 -7.36
C TYR A 80 7.54 -0.44 -8.81
N MET A 81 8.82 -0.27 -9.13
CA MET A 81 9.28 -0.43 -10.50
C MET A 81 9.07 -1.86 -11.01
N ARG A 82 9.42 -2.86 -10.21
CA ARG A 82 9.28 -4.26 -10.61
C ARG A 82 7.83 -4.68 -10.77
N MET A 83 6.97 -4.23 -9.86
CA MET A 83 5.55 -4.55 -9.93
C MET A 83 4.87 -3.84 -11.10
N LYS A 84 5.27 -2.60 -11.41
CA LYS A 84 4.76 -1.86 -12.56
C LYS A 84 5.16 -2.48 -13.89
N GLU A 85 6.28 -3.16 -13.97
CA GLU A 85 6.65 -3.91 -15.18
C GLU A 85 5.64 -5.01 -15.49
N LYS A 86 5.18 -5.71 -14.46
CA LYS A 86 4.16 -6.75 -14.63
C LYS A 86 2.78 -6.16 -14.84
N ASN A 87 2.42 -5.14 -14.06
CA ASN A 87 1.10 -4.54 -14.10
C ASN A 87 1.22 -3.01 -14.08
N PRO A 88 1.29 -2.35 -15.25
CA PRO A 88 1.46 -0.89 -15.32
C PRO A 88 0.30 -0.09 -14.71
N ARG A 89 -0.86 -0.71 -14.54
CA ARG A 89 -2.05 -0.05 -13.97
C ARG A 89 -2.15 -0.16 -12.46
N MET A 90 -1.25 -0.93 -11.82
CA MET A 90 -1.30 -1.11 -10.37
C MET A 90 -1.13 0.23 -9.66
N LYS A 91 -1.98 0.47 -8.69
CA LYS A 91 -1.94 1.67 -7.86
C LYS A 91 -1.06 1.44 -6.65
N PHE A 92 -0.31 2.46 -6.27
CA PHE A 92 0.65 2.40 -5.17
C PHE A 92 0.42 3.53 -4.19
N ALA A 93 0.63 3.22 -2.92
CA ALA A 93 0.79 4.20 -1.86
C ALA A 93 2.07 3.88 -1.10
N PHE A 94 2.80 4.91 -0.71
CA PHE A 94 4.08 4.78 -0.01
C PHE A 94 3.97 5.41 1.36
N MET A 95 4.27 4.63 2.40
CA MET A 95 4.39 5.17 3.74
C MET A 95 5.83 5.58 3.98
N THR A 96 6.02 6.77 4.49
CA THR A 96 7.36 7.33 4.68
C THR A 96 7.48 8.06 5.99
N ALA A 97 8.62 7.86 6.68
CA ALA A 97 9.07 8.73 7.74
C ALA A 97 10.01 9.76 7.12
N TYR A 98 9.77 11.05 7.39
CA TYR A 98 10.45 12.14 6.71
C TYR A 98 11.98 12.06 6.80
N ASP A 99 12.48 11.55 7.92
CA ASP A 99 13.92 11.48 8.20
C ASP A 99 14.62 10.31 7.49
N ASN A 100 13.86 9.44 6.83
CA ASN A 100 14.38 8.21 6.23
C ASN A 100 14.27 8.21 4.70
N ILE A 101 13.96 9.36 4.09
CA ILE A 101 13.85 9.44 2.64
C ILE A 101 15.25 9.62 2.04
N ASP A 102 15.61 8.71 1.15
CA ASP A 102 16.77 8.91 0.27
C ASP A 102 16.36 9.95 -0.77
N LYS A 103 16.87 11.16 -0.63
CA LYS A 103 16.48 12.30 -1.47
C LYS A 103 16.80 12.09 -2.95
N GLU A 104 17.89 11.40 -3.25
CA GLU A 104 18.25 11.12 -4.64
C GLU A 104 17.28 10.14 -5.29
N LYS A 105 16.97 9.04 -4.59
CA LYS A 105 15.99 8.07 -5.08
C LYS A 105 14.61 8.66 -5.15
N PHE A 106 14.22 9.45 -4.16
CA PHE A 106 12.94 10.15 -4.17
C PHE A 106 12.82 11.05 -5.39
N ALA A 107 13.85 11.86 -5.67
CA ALA A 107 13.84 12.75 -6.83
C ALA A 107 13.75 11.97 -8.15
N THR A 108 14.38 10.81 -8.23
CA THR A 108 14.36 9.97 -9.43
C THR A 108 12.95 9.46 -9.76
N TYR A 109 12.19 9.05 -8.75
CA TYR A 109 10.89 8.42 -8.95
C TYR A 109 9.70 9.33 -8.73
N SER A 110 9.86 10.42 -7.96
CA SER A 110 8.73 11.26 -7.54
C SER A 110 8.04 11.97 -8.69
N SER A 111 8.74 12.25 -9.79
CA SER A 111 8.13 12.90 -10.96
C SER A 111 7.08 12.01 -11.64
N ALA A 112 7.20 10.70 -11.52
CA ALA A 112 6.29 9.73 -12.12
C ALA A 112 5.17 9.28 -11.17
N ILE A 113 5.24 9.68 -9.91
CA ILE A 113 4.32 9.22 -8.86
C ILE A 113 3.49 10.40 -8.38
N ASP A 114 2.18 10.19 -8.27
CA ASP A 114 1.25 11.19 -7.72
C ASP A 114 1.69 11.57 -6.30
N PRO A 115 1.83 12.87 -5.98
CA PRO A 115 2.17 13.29 -4.62
C PRO A 115 1.23 12.77 -3.54
N ASN A 116 -0.04 12.54 -3.88
CA ASN A 116 -1.03 11.99 -2.95
C ASN A 116 -0.76 10.54 -2.58
N SER A 117 0.11 9.85 -3.33
CA SER A 117 0.51 8.48 -3.02
C SER A 117 1.49 8.40 -1.86
N PHE A 118 2.10 9.51 -1.45
CA PHE A 118 3.03 9.54 -0.32
C PHE A 118 2.29 9.86 0.95
N ILE A 119 2.34 8.92 1.90
CA ILE A 119 1.62 9.00 3.17
C ILE A 119 2.65 9.07 4.30
N ARG A 120 2.64 10.16 5.04
CA ARG A 120 3.61 10.38 6.10
C ARG A 120 3.26 9.60 7.37
N LYS A 121 4.24 8.89 7.92
CA LYS A 121 4.13 8.27 9.24
C LYS A 121 4.31 9.31 10.34
N PRO A 122 3.63 9.17 11.49
CA PRO A 122 2.61 8.19 11.80
C PRO A 122 1.26 8.57 11.19
N VAL A 123 0.45 7.57 10.89
CA VAL A 123 -0.87 7.77 10.30
C VAL A 123 -1.89 6.90 11.05
N THR A 124 -3.07 7.46 11.32
CA THR A 124 -4.16 6.68 11.91
C THR A 124 -4.79 5.78 10.86
N ALA A 125 -5.38 4.67 11.30
CA ALA A 125 -6.07 3.76 10.38
C ALA A 125 -7.20 4.49 9.64
N SER A 126 -7.91 5.38 10.32
CA SER A 126 -9.00 6.17 9.71
C SER A 126 -8.50 7.05 8.58
N LYS A 127 -7.42 7.81 8.81
CA LYS A 127 -6.82 8.65 7.76
C LYS A 127 -6.27 7.81 6.62
N LEU A 128 -5.65 6.69 6.95
CA LEU A 128 -5.10 5.79 5.94
C LEU A 128 -6.19 5.24 5.04
N LYS A 129 -7.32 4.79 5.61
CA LYS A 129 -8.48 4.33 4.84
C LYS A 129 -8.94 5.37 3.83
N SER A 130 -9.10 6.62 4.29
CA SER A 130 -9.54 7.72 3.41
C SER A 130 -8.57 7.94 2.26
N LYS A 131 -7.27 7.93 2.54
CA LYS A 131 -6.25 8.12 1.52
C LYS A 131 -6.21 6.96 0.51
N LEU A 132 -6.33 5.73 0.98
CA LEU A 132 -6.35 4.56 0.11
C LEU A 132 -7.59 4.57 -0.78
N MET A 133 -8.76 4.91 -0.23
CA MET A 133 -9.99 5.01 -1.02
C MET A 133 -9.87 6.06 -2.12
N TYR A 134 -9.29 7.21 -1.80
CA TYR A 134 -9.03 8.24 -2.80
C TYR A 134 -8.17 7.71 -3.95
N LEU A 135 -7.09 7.02 -3.62
CA LEU A 135 -6.17 6.48 -4.64
C LEU A 135 -6.81 5.36 -5.46
N ILE A 136 -7.63 4.53 -4.85
CA ILE A 136 -8.30 3.42 -5.54
C ILE A 136 -9.30 3.95 -6.56
N TYR A 137 -10.05 4.98 -6.21
CA TYR A 137 -11.08 5.54 -7.10
C TYR A 137 -10.55 6.60 -8.07
N LYS A 138 -9.32 6.99 -7.93
CA LYS A 138 -8.74 8.03 -8.77
C LYS A 138 -8.61 7.63 -10.24
#